data_128526e4fc0641016d495a8606eda7b0
#
_entry.id   128526e4fc0641016d495a8606eda7b0
#
_cell.length_a   1.000
_cell.length_b   1.000
_cell.length_c   1.000
_cell.angle_alpha   90.00
_cell.angle_beta   90.00
_cell.angle_gamma   90.00
#
_symmetry.space_group_name_H-M   'P 1'
#
loop_
_entity.id
_entity.type
_entity.pdbx_description
1 polymer ?
#
loop_
_entity_poly.entity_id
_entity_poly.type
_entity_poly.pdbx_seq_one_letter_code
_entity_poly.pdbx_strand_id
1 'polypeptide(L)'
;MSISNLGLSLLVITMNLCIYSIIGSIIGIRLGNSQIKISAKNAAYCTFFTTLISSMCLVYAFVTNDFSIKYVFMHSNLSMDPAYTWVAMYAGNEGSLLYIALVISLSILLVLLFKPKDMYESEPHLIAIMSGFLLFFIGVMVFFANPFDTFQTNIPSDGRGMNPLLAHPGMFSHPPLLMAGLATISIPFSLITSMILTGTFRNNGLDFVRTT
;
A
#
# COMPACT_ATOMS: atom_id res chain seq x y z
N MET A 1 10.46 17.55 -12.52
CA MET A 1 9.45 16.46 -12.45
C MET A 1 8.41 16.91 -11.45
N SER A 2 7.13 16.99 -11.82
CA SER A 2 6.07 17.40 -10.87
C SER A 2 5.88 16.32 -9.79
N ILE A 3 5.37 16.70 -8.63
CA ILE A 3 5.13 15.78 -7.52
C ILE A 3 4.10 14.71 -7.91
N SER A 4 3.10 15.08 -8.73
CA SER A 4 2.10 14.18 -9.27
C SER A 4 2.71 13.09 -10.17
N ASN A 5 3.61 13.48 -11.07
CA ASN A 5 4.30 12.52 -11.94
C ASN A 5 5.20 11.57 -11.14
N LEU A 6 5.88 12.07 -10.10
CA LEU A 6 6.70 11.24 -9.21
C LEU A 6 5.81 10.22 -8.46
N GLY A 7 4.72 10.67 -7.86
CA GLY A 7 3.79 9.79 -7.14
C GLY A 7 3.20 8.70 -8.02
N LEU A 8 2.71 9.05 -9.21
CA LEU A 8 2.17 8.09 -10.18
C LEU A 8 3.26 7.12 -10.68
N SER A 9 4.45 7.60 -11.00
CA SER A 9 5.56 6.73 -11.44
C SER A 9 5.92 5.69 -10.37
N LEU A 10 5.89 6.08 -9.09
CA LEU A 10 6.14 5.18 -7.98
C LEU A 10 5.04 4.12 -7.84
N LEU A 11 3.75 4.46 -8.06
CA LEU A 11 2.66 3.47 -8.10
C LEU A 11 2.87 2.47 -9.24
N VAL A 12 3.24 2.94 -10.44
CA VAL A 12 3.54 2.06 -11.58
C VAL A 12 4.74 1.16 -11.29
N ILE A 13 5.80 1.68 -10.66
CA ILE A 13 6.95 0.88 -10.23
C ILE A 13 6.50 -0.17 -9.20
N THR A 14 5.69 0.21 -8.22
CA THR A 14 5.15 -0.73 -7.21
C THR A 14 4.34 -1.84 -7.87
N MET A 15 3.51 -1.52 -8.86
CA MET A 15 2.75 -2.49 -9.63
C MET A 15 3.68 -3.52 -10.30
N ASN A 16 4.73 -3.05 -10.97
CA ASN A 16 5.70 -3.93 -11.63
C ASN A 16 6.49 -4.78 -10.62
N LEU A 17 6.86 -4.23 -9.46
CA LEU A 17 7.50 -4.98 -8.38
C LEU A 17 6.59 -6.08 -7.82
N CYS A 18 5.30 -5.82 -7.66
CA CYS A 18 4.33 -6.84 -7.25
C CYS A 18 4.22 -7.97 -8.28
N ILE A 19 4.07 -7.62 -9.56
CA ILE A 19 4.03 -8.61 -10.66
C ILE A 19 5.31 -9.44 -10.68
N TYR A 20 6.47 -8.79 -10.59
CA TYR A 20 7.77 -9.48 -10.54
C TYR A 20 7.88 -10.40 -9.31
N SER A 21 7.44 -9.95 -8.12
CA SER A 21 7.47 -10.76 -6.89
C SER A 21 6.60 -12.01 -7.02
N ILE A 22 5.41 -11.89 -7.61
CA ILE A 22 4.49 -13.02 -7.84
C ILE A 22 5.11 -14.01 -8.82
N ILE A 23 5.50 -13.54 -10.00
CA ILE A 23 6.04 -14.38 -11.07
C ILE A 23 7.37 -15.03 -10.63
N GLY A 24 8.27 -14.24 -10.04
CA GLY A 24 9.56 -14.71 -9.53
C GLY A 24 9.41 -15.75 -8.42
N SER A 25 8.44 -15.58 -7.52
CA SER A 25 8.12 -16.57 -6.49
C SER A 25 7.66 -17.89 -7.12
N ILE A 26 6.71 -17.84 -8.07
CA ILE A 26 6.17 -19.04 -8.74
C ILE A 26 7.25 -19.75 -9.55
N ILE A 27 8.03 -19.02 -10.34
CA ILE A 27 9.14 -19.58 -11.13
C ILE A 27 10.22 -20.17 -10.22
N GLY A 28 10.59 -19.44 -9.15
CA GLY A 28 11.56 -19.90 -8.18
C GLY A 28 11.15 -21.19 -7.46
N ILE A 29 9.84 -21.38 -7.21
CA ILE A 29 9.30 -22.64 -6.67
C ILE A 29 9.44 -23.75 -7.69
N ARG A 30 8.96 -23.55 -8.93
CA ARG A 30 8.94 -24.56 -9.99
C ARG A 30 10.33 -25.05 -10.40
N LEU A 31 11.30 -24.13 -10.45
CA LEU A 31 12.68 -24.43 -10.83
C LEU A 31 13.56 -24.85 -9.65
N GLY A 32 13.07 -24.78 -8.41
CA GLY A 32 13.88 -25.01 -7.21
C GLY A 32 15.03 -24.00 -7.03
N ASN A 33 14.97 -22.84 -7.72
CA ASN A 33 16.08 -21.89 -7.77
C ASN A 33 15.99 -20.87 -6.62
N SER A 34 16.94 -20.96 -5.68
CA SER A 34 17.00 -20.07 -4.51
C SER A 34 17.28 -18.62 -4.88
N GLN A 35 18.06 -18.35 -5.92
CA GLN A 35 18.39 -16.98 -6.33
C GLN A 35 17.16 -16.23 -6.83
N ILE A 36 16.30 -16.90 -7.60
CA ILE A 36 15.04 -16.31 -8.08
C ILE A 36 14.10 -16.01 -6.89
N LYS A 37 14.01 -16.92 -5.90
CA LYS A 37 13.21 -16.71 -4.70
C LYS A 37 13.71 -15.50 -3.89
N ILE A 38 15.04 -15.36 -3.73
CA ILE A 38 15.65 -14.22 -3.04
C ILE A 38 15.38 -12.91 -3.80
N SER A 39 15.50 -12.91 -5.13
CA SER A 39 15.23 -11.75 -5.96
C SER A 39 13.78 -11.31 -5.85
N ALA A 40 12.81 -12.24 -5.91
CA ALA A 40 11.39 -11.96 -5.71
C ALA A 40 11.09 -11.38 -4.31
N LYS A 41 11.74 -11.92 -3.26
CA LYS A 41 11.65 -11.40 -1.90
C LYS A 41 12.18 -9.97 -1.80
N ASN A 42 13.31 -9.66 -2.42
CA ASN A 42 13.88 -8.32 -2.42
C ASN A 42 12.96 -7.32 -3.12
N ALA A 43 12.33 -7.73 -4.24
CA ALA A 43 11.32 -6.91 -4.90
C ALA A 43 10.11 -6.65 -3.99
N ALA A 44 9.64 -7.66 -3.24
CA ALA A 44 8.58 -7.50 -2.26
C ALA A 44 8.95 -6.50 -1.15
N TYR A 45 10.19 -6.48 -0.66
CA TYR A 45 10.64 -5.44 0.26
C TYR A 45 10.62 -4.04 -0.35
N CYS A 46 11.01 -3.90 -1.61
CA CYS A 46 11.02 -2.62 -2.30
C CYS A 46 9.61 -2.02 -2.47
N THR A 47 8.54 -2.85 -2.50
CA THR A 47 7.17 -2.35 -2.62
C THR A 47 6.79 -1.42 -1.47
N PHE A 48 7.26 -1.68 -0.24
CA PHE A 48 7.01 -0.80 0.89
C PHE A 48 7.62 0.59 0.69
N PHE A 49 8.87 0.66 0.28
CA PHE A 49 9.55 1.95 0.11
C PHE A 49 8.94 2.77 -1.03
N THR A 50 8.60 2.14 -2.14
CA THR A 50 7.96 2.82 -3.27
C THR A 50 6.55 3.32 -2.92
N THR A 51 5.76 2.53 -2.20
CA THR A 51 4.43 2.93 -1.74
C THR A 51 4.52 4.02 -0.67
N LEU A 52 5.48 3.94 0.25
CA LEU A 52 5.71 4.95 1.28
C LEU A 52 6.06 6.30 0.64
N ILE A 53 7.01 6.32 -0.29
CA ILE A 53 7.42 7.57 -0.96
C ILE A 53 6.25 8.14 -1.79
N SER A 54 5.48 7.29 -2.46
CA SER A 54 4.26 7.73 -3.16
C SER A 54 3.25 8.37 -2.21
N SER A 55 3.02 7.76 -1.04
CA SER A 55 2.15 8.33 0.01
C SER A 55 2.67 9.67 0.53
N MET A 56 3.98 9.77 0.73
CA MET A 56 4.62 11.05 1.12
C MET A 56 4.47 12.13 0.05
N CYS A 57 4.52 11.77 -1.25
CA CYS A 57 4.24 12.71 -2.33
C CYS A 57 2.83 13.28 -2.24
N LEU A 58 1.83 12.46 -1.92
CA LEU A 58 0.46 12.92 -1.78
C LEU A 58 0.29 13.81 -0.54
N VAL A 59 0.83 13.41 0.61
CA VAL A 59 0.83 14.25 1.82
C VAL A 59 1.51 15.59 1.55
N TYR A 60 2.66 15.60 0.88
CA TYR A 60 3.35 16.82 0.51
C TYR A 60 2.49 17.73 -0.37
N ALA A 61 1.80 17.16 -1.36
CA ALA A 61 0.88 17.91 -2.22
C ALA A 61 -0.26 18.56 -1.42
N PHE A 62 -0.80 17.88 -0.41
CA PHE A 62 -1.79 18.45 0.52
C PHE A 62 -1.21 19.60 1.35
N VAL A 63 -0.05 19.41 1.97
CA VAL A 63 0.58 20.41 2.83
C VAL A 63 1.01 21.66 2.06
N THR A 64 1.38 21.50 0.77
CA THR A 64 1.75 22.60 -0.12
C THR A 64 0.57 23.21 -0.89
N ASN A 65 -0.65 22.70 -0.68
CA ASN A 65 -1.86 23.12 -1.40
C ASN A 65 -1.68 23.06 -2.93
N ASP A 66 -1.12 21.95 -3.44
CA ASP A 66 -0.94 21.77 -4.88
C ASP A 66 -2.28 21.41 -5.55
N PHE A 67 -3.10 22.43 -5.80
CA PHE A 67 -4.40 22.29 -6.46
C PHE A 67 -4.32 21.92 -7.94
N SER A 68 -3.14 21.72 -8.49
CA SER A 68 -3.00 21.09 -9.82
C SER A 68 -3.44 19.62 -9.78
N ILE A 69 -3.36 18.98 -8.61
CA ILE A 69 -3.82 17.61 -8.39
C ILE A 69 -5.32 17.64 -8.02
N LYS A 70 -6.15 16.97 -8.81
CA LYS A 70 -7.62 16.95 -8.63
C LYS A 70 -8.03 16.46 -7.24
N TYR A 71 -7.35 15.46 -6.73
CA TYR A 71 -7.65 14.90 -5.41
C TYR A 71 -7.41 15.92 -4.28
N VAL A 72 -6.30 16.65 -4.34
CA VAL A 72 -5.99 17.72 -3.38
C VAL A 72 -7.03 18.84 -3.46
N PHE A 73 -7.39 19.28 -4.68
CA PHE A 73 -8.42 20.28 -4.91
C PHE A 73 -9.78 19.89 -4.31
N MET A 74 -10.15 18.62 -4.42
CA MET A 74 -11.46 18.15 -3.94
C MET A 74 -11.55 18.02 -2.41
N HIS A 75 -10.41 17.85 -1.71
CA HIS A 75 -10.39 17.49 -0.29
C HIS A 75 -9.64 18.48 0.62
N SER A 76 -9.09 19.57 0.07
CA SER A 76 -8.47 20.65 0.86
C SER A 76 -8.80 22.04 0.32
N ASN A 77 -8.52 23.08 1.07
CA ASN A 77 -8.57 24.48 0.66
C ASN A 77 -7.59 25.32 1.51
N LEU A 78 -7.36 26.57 1.12
CA LEU A 78 -6.45 27.48 1.80
C LEU A 78 -6.88 27.87 3.22
N SER A 79 -8.19 27.79 3.53
CA SER A 79 -8.73 28.11 4.85
C SER A 79 -8.76 26.92 5.81
N MET A 80 -8.35 25.72 5.36
CA MET A 80 -8.34 24.51 6.19
C MET A 80 -7.30 24.62 7.31
N ASP A 81 -7.70 24.19 8.52
CA ASP A 81 -6.77 24.09 9.65
C ASP A 81 -5.61 23.13 9.27
N PRO A 82 -4.35 23.57 9.44
CA PRO A 82 -3.16 22.77 9.12
C PRO A 82 -3.15 21.38 9.77
N ALA A 83 -3.79 21.22 10.94
CA ALA A 83 -3.92 19.93 11.59
C ALA A 83 -4.69 18.91 10.74
N TYR A 84 -5.66 19.35 9.95
CA TYR A 84 -6.46 18.47 9.09
C TYR A 84 -5.88 18.29 7.68
N THR A 85 -4.98 19.15 7.25
CA THR A 85 -4.46 19.15 5.87
C THR A 85 -3.76 17.81 5.51
N TRP A 86 -2.95 17.28 6.42
CA TRP A 86 -2.25 16.02 6.13
C TRP A 86 -3.14 14.79 6.30
N VAL A 87 -4.16 14.83 7.17
CA VAL A 87 -5.12 13.72 7.32
C VAL A 87 -6.17 13.71 6.20
N ALA A 88 -6.34 14.81 5.48
CA ALA A 88 -7.18 14.89 4.31
C ALA A 88 -6.71 13.91 3.20
N MET A 89 -5.45 13.43 3.26
CA MET A 89 -4.94 12.41 2.37
C MET A 89 -5.87 11.19 2.28
N TYR A 90 -6.48 10.76 3.38
CA TYR A 90 -7.39 9.60 3.39
C TYR A 90 -8.88 9.98 3.56
N ALA A 91 -9.23 11.24 3.31
CA ALA A 91 -10.62 11.70 3.39
C ALA A 91 -11.51 11.23 2.23
N GLY A 92 -10.92 10.82 1.12
CA GLY A 92 -11.61 10.31 -0.07
C GLY A 92 -11.14 8.91 -0.47
N ASN A 93 -11.73 8.38 -1.55
CA ASN A 93 -11.53 7.01 -1.98
C ASN A 93 -10.09 6.73 -2.41
N GLU A 94 -9.53 7.58 -3.27
CA GLU A 94 -8.20 7.40 -3.87
C GLU A 94 -7.10 7.37 -2.81
N GLY A 95 -7.15 8.30 -1.86
CA GLY A 95 -6.18 8.35 -0.77
C GLY A 95 -6.37 7.24 0.26
N SER A 96 -7.62 6.82 0.52
CA SER A 96 -7.91 5.66 1.37
C SER A 96 -7.35 4.38 0.78
N LEU A 97 -7.47 4.18 -0.54
CA LEU A 97 -6.84 3.05 -1.25
C LEU A 97 -5.31 3.07 -1.13
N LEU A 98 -4.71 4.26 -1.25
CA LEU A 98 -3.26 4.42 -1.08
C LEU A 98 -2.82 4.12 0.37
N TYR A 99 -3.60 4.53 1.36
CA TYR A 99 -3.33 4.19 2.76
C TYR A 99 -3.43 2.68 3.02
N ILE A 100 -4.46 2.00 2.49
CA ILE A 100 -4.60 0.54 2.59
C ILE A 100 -3.42 -0.16 1.90
N ALA A 101 -3.01 0.29 0.72
CA ALA A 101 -1.85 -0.25 0.01
C ALA A 101 -0.55 -0.05 0.82
N LEU A 102 -0.39 1.10 1.49
CA LEU A 102 0.73 1.36 2.39
C LEU A 102 0.75 0.39 3.57
N VAL A 103 -0.40 0.14 4.21
CA VAL A 103 -0.50 -0.82 5.32
C VAL A 103 -0.21 -2.25 4.86
N ILE A 104 -0.72 -2.67 3.68
CA ILE A 104 -0.43 -4.00 3.13
C ILE A 104 1.06 -4.13 2.81
N SER A 105 1.69 -3.13 2.19
CA SER A 105 3.12 -3.16 1.87
C SER A 105 4.00 -3.18 3.12
N LEU A 106 3.61 -2.44 4.18
CA LEU A 106 4.25 -2.51 5.49
C LEU A 106 4.08 -3.91 6.10
N SER A 107 2.90 -4.50 5.97
CA SER A 107 2.63 -5.87 6.46
C SER A 107 3.51 -6.90 5.74
N ILE A 108 3.71 -6.78 4.44
CA ILE A 108 4.66 -7.62 3.69
C ILE A 108 6.06 -7.50 4.29
N LEU A 109 6.55 -6.28 4.48
CA LEU A 109 7.87 -6.03 5.07
C LEU A 109 7.99 -6.68 6.45
N LEU A 110 7.05 -6.39 7.35
CA LEU A 110 7.11 -6.87 8.75
C LEU A 110 6.99 -8.40 8.84
N VAL A 111 6.04 -9.00 8.12
CA VAL A 111 5.87 -10.45 8.11
C VAL A 111 7.13 -11.14 7.59
N LEU A 112 7.73 -10.67 6.52
CA LEU A 112 8.95 -11.26 5.97
C LEU A 112 10.18 -11.07 6.85
N LEU A 113 10.23 -10.01 7.68
CA LEU A 113 11.31 -9.77 8.63
C LEU A 113 11.16 -10.62 9.90
N PHE A 114 9.95 -10.78 10.43
CA PHE A 114 9.69 -11.38 11.73
C PHE A 114 9.22 -12.83 11.70
N LYS A 115 8.86 -13.37 10.51
CA LYS A 115 8.43 -14.76 10.40
C LYS A 115 9.46 -15.75 10.92
N PRO A 116 9.03 -16.87 11.54
CA PRO A 116 9.90 -17.94 11.98
C PRO A 116 10.71 -18.56 10.84
N LYS A 117 11.92 -19.05 11.16
CA LYS A 117 12.82 -19.67 10.16
C LYS A 117 12.26 -20.96 9.56
N ASP A 118 11.43 -21.67 10.28
CA ASP A 118 10.77 -22.91 9.82
C ASP A 118 9.68 -22.69 8.76
N MET A 119 9.29 -21.42 8.50
CA MET A 119 8.41 -21.05 7.39
C MET A 119 9.15 -20.81 6.05
N TYR A 120 10.42 -21.21 5.93
CA TYR A 120 11.21 -20.99 4.73
C TYR A 120 10.59 -21.61 3.45
N GLU A 121 9.99 -22.78 3.57
CA GLU A 121 9.34 -23.47 2.44
C GLU A 121 8.07 -22.77 1.96
N SER A 122 7.28 -22.18 2.88
CA SER A 122 6.06 -21.46 2.57
C SER A 122 6.29 -20.00 2.17
N GLU A 123 7.49 -19.43 2.43
CA GLU A 123 7.82 -18.03 2.16
C GLU A 123 7.53 -17.58 0.72
N PRO A 124 7.92 -18.31 -0.35
CA PRO A 124 7.63 -17.85 -1.71
C PRO A 124 6.13 -17.82 -2.03
N HIS A 125 5.34 -18.74 -1.48
CA HIS A 125 3.88 -18.73 -1.62
C HIS A 125 3.28 -17.54 -0.87
N LEU A 126 3.77 -17.27 0.34
CA LEU A 126 3.37 -16.12 1.14
C LEU A 126 3.63 -14.80 0.41
N ILE A 127 4.82 -14.64 -0.18
CA ILE A 127 5.18 -13.46 -0.99
C ILE A 127 4.21 -13.30 -2.17
N ALA A 128 3.92 -14.37 -2.90
CA ALA A 128 3.02 -14.31 -4.05
C ALA A 128 1.60 -13.88 -3.65
N ILE A 129 1.07 -14.43 -2.55
CA ILE A 129 -0.29 -14.13 -2.08
C ILE A 129 -0.38 -12.67 -1.59
N MET A 130 0.53 -12.24 -0.71
CA MET A 130 0.52 -10.88 -0.17
C MET A 130 0.77 -9.83 -1.27
N SER A 131 1.70 -10.11 -2.20
CA SER A 131 1.91 -9.25 -3.36
C SER A 131 0.69 -9.19 -4.28
N GLY A 132 -0.12 -10.24 -4.33
CA GLY A 132 -1.39 -10.28 -5.05
C GLY A 132 -2.43 -9.31 -4.46
N PHE A 133 -2.56 -9.27 -3.13
CA PHE A 133 -3.41 -8.27 -2.47
C PHE A 133 -2.94 -6.85 -2.76
N LEU A 134 -1.63 -6.58 -2.62
CA LEU A 134 -1.07 -5.26 -2.90
C LEU A 134 -1.29 -4.88 -4.37
N LEU A 135 -1.06 -5.81 -5.31
CA LEU A 135 -1.25 -5.60 -6.74
C LEU A 135 -2.69 -5.20 -7.08
N PHE A 136 -3.68 -5.79 -6.41
CA PHE A 136 -5.08 -5.43 -6.59
C PHE A 136 -5.32 -3.94 -6.27
N PHE A 137 -4.91 -3.47 -5.08
CA PHE A 137 -5.11 -2.08 -4.68
C PHE A 137 -4.31 -1.09 -5.55
N ILE A 138 -3.06 -1.41 -5.86
CA ILE A 138 -2.22 -0.59 -6.74
C ILE A 138 -2.82 -0.55 -8.16
N GLY A 139 -3.29 -1.68 -8.68
CA GLY A 139 -3.92 -1.75 -9.99
C GLY A 139 -5.19 -0.90 -10.07
N VAL A 140 -6.05 -0.95 -9.05
CA VAL A 140 -7.24 -0.08 -8.97
C VAL A 140 -6.83 1.39 -9.00
N MET A 141 -5.79 1.79 -8.27
CA MET A 141 -5.32 3.18 -8.27
C MET A 141 -4.73 3.60 -9.61
N VAL A 142 -3.92 2.76 -10.24
CA VAL A 142 -3.27 3.12 -11.51
C VAL A 142 -4.27 3.25 -12.65
N PHE A 143 -5.33 2.41 -12.70
CA PHE A 143 -6.23 2.35 -13.84
C PHE A 143 -7.57 3.06 -13.62
N PHE A 144 -8.08 3.18 -12.38
CA PHE A 144 -9.44 3.64 -12.11
C PHE A 144 -9.54 4.77 -11.09
N ALA A 145 -8.66 4.83 -10.09
CA ALA A 145 -8.77 5.76 -8.96
C ALA A 145 -7.41 6.41 -8.64
N ASN A 146 -6.85 7.14 -9.62
CA ASN A 146 -5.51 7.72 -9.53
C ASN A 146 -5.48 8.95 -8.59
N PRO A 147 -4.82 8.88 -7.41
CA PRO A 147 -4.73 10.01 -6.49
C PRO A 147 -3.86 11.17 -7.04
N PHE A 148 -3.10 10.93 -8.10
CA PHE A 148 -2.21 11.92 -8.72
C PHE A 148 -2.75 12.48 -10.04
N ASP A 149 -4.04 12.28 -10.35
CA ASP A 149 -4.64 12.86 -11.55
C ASP A 149 -4.66 14.39 -11.48
N THR A 150 -4.29 15.06 -12.58
CA THR A 150 -4.09 16.51 -12.63
C THR A 150 -5.07 17.19 -13.59
N PHE A 151 -5.30 18.48 -13.34
CA PHE A 151 -5.96 19.34 -14.33
C PHE A 151 -5.00 19.61 -15.48
N GLN A 152 -5.50 19.48 -16.71
CA GLN A 152 -4.73 19.78 -17.93
C GLN A 152 -4.71 21.29 -18.24
N THR A 153 -5.79 21.97 -17.88
CA THR A 153 -6.00 23.42 -18.11
C THR A 153 -6.78 24.01 -16.93
N ASN A 154 -6.67 25.32 -16.73
CA ASN A 154 -7.43 26.05 -15.70
C ASN A 154 -7.23 25.49 -14.27
N ILE A 155 -5.97 25.49 -13.81
CA ILE A 155 -5.67 25.11 -12.43
C ILE A 155 -6.38 26.07 -11.47
N PRO A 156 -7.24 25.56 -10.56
CA PRO A 156 -7.93 26.39 -9.58
C PRO A 156 -6.97 27.07 -8.63
N SER A 157 -7.29 28.29 -8.19
CA SER A 157 -6.49 29.03 -7.22
C SER A 157 -6.74 28.61 -5.77
N ASP A 158 -7.88 27.94 -5.50
CA ASP A 158 -8.24 27.39 -4.19
C ASP A 158 -9.03 26.10 -4.36
N GLY A 159 -9.02 25.24 -3.33
CA GLY A 159 -9.72 23.96 -3.33
C GLY A 159 -11.15 24.05 -2.77
N ARG A 160 -11.91 22.95 -2.93
CA ARG A 160 -13.28 22.82 -2.43
C ARG A 160 -13.37 22.60 -0.92
N GLY A 161 -12.29 22.16 -0.31
CA GLY A 161 -12.25 21.78 1.10
C GLY A 161 -12.74 20.37 1.39
N MET A 162 -12.39 19.89 2.56
CA MET A 162 -12.86 18.61 3.08
C MET A 162 -14.33 18.71 3.51
N ASN A 163 -15.06 17.59 3.42
CA ASN A 163 -16.43 17.51 3.93
C ASN A 163 -16.46 17.95 5.42
N PRO A 164 -17.26 18.95 5.79
CA PRO A 164 -17.32 19.45 7.17
C PRO A 164 -17.63 18.40 8.23
N LEU A 165 -18.35 17.33 7.87
CA LEU A 165 -18.63 16.19 8.77
C LEU A 165 -17.37 15.39 9.14
N LEU A 166 -16.30 15.48 8.33
CA LEU A 166 -15.01 14.84 8.60
C LEU A 166 -14.08 15.75 9.43
N ALA A 167 -14.38 17.03 9.58
CA ALA A 167 -13.60 17.96 10.41
C ALA A 167 -13.85 17.73 11.91
N HIS A 168 -13.52 16.54 12.39
CA HIS A 168 -13.73 16.09 13.78
C HIS A 168 -12.45 15.39 14.27
N PRO A 169 -12.05 15.53 15.56
CA PRO A 169 -10.86 14.85 16.10
C PRO A 169 -10.82 13.34 15.87
N GLY A 170 -11.96 12.67 15.75
CA GLY A 170 -12.04 11.26 15.37
C GLY A 170 -11.41 10.92 14.03
N MET A 171 -11.21 11.88 13.13
CA MET A 171 -10.55 11.68 11.83
C MET A 171 -9.09 11.26 11.98
N PHE A 172 -8.43 11.62 13.07
CA PHE A 172 -7.03 11.23 13.33
C PHE A 172 -6.85 9.76 13.73
N SER A 173 -7.88 9.11 14.25
CA SER A 173 -7.77 7.75 14.77
C SER A 173 -8.71 6.75 14.11
N HIS A 174 -10.00 7.09 13.98
CA HIS A 174 -11.01 6.13 13.56
C HIS A 174 -10.80 5.61 12.13
N PRO A 175 -10.69 6.44 11.07
CA PRO A 175 -10.48 5.94 9.72
C PRO A 175 -9.16 5.17 9.54
N PRO A 176 -7.99 5.68 10.01
CA PRO A 176 -6.75 4.95 9.82
C PRO A 176 -6.72 3.61 10.56
N LEU A 177 -7.24 3.53 11.78
CA LEU A 177 -7.30 2.26 12.51
C LEU A 177 -8.25 1.27 11.87
N LEU A 178 -9.42 1.73 11.39
CA LEU A 178 -10.38 0.88 10.69
C LEU A 178 -9.78 0.30 9.39
N MET A 179 -9.18 1.15 8.57
CA MET A 179 -8.55 0.73 7.31
C MET A 179 -7.33 -0.18 7.56
N ALA A 180 -6.52 0.12 8.58
CA ALA A 180 -5.40 -0.73 8.95
C ALA A 180 -5.89 -2.11 9.44
N GLY A 181 -6.92 -2.16 10.28
CA GLY A 181 -7.53 -3.41 10.73
C GLY A 181 -8.03 -4.25 9.56
N LEU A 182 -8.74 -3.62 8.61
CA LEU A 182 -9.21 -4.31 7.40
C LEU A 182 -8.04 -4.84 6.54
N ALA A 183 -7.00 -4.04 6.33
CA ALA A 183 -5.84 -4.42 5.54
C ALA A 183 -5.06 -5.60 6.18
N THR A 184 -4.92 -5.61 7.51
CA THR A 184 -4.15 -6.64 8.23
C THR A 184 -4.83 -8.01 8.27
N ILE A 185 -6.14 -8.12 7.98
CA ILE A 185 -6.81 -9.42 7.79
C ILE A 185 -6.13 -10.26 6.69
N SER A 186 -5.50 -9.60 5.72
CA SER A 186 -4.72 -10.29 4.67
C SER A 186 -3.53 -11.09 5.22
N ILE A 187 -2.99 -10.76 6.41
CA ILE A 187 -1.82 -11.42 7.00
C ILE A 187 -2.14 -12.87 7.40
N PRO A 188 -3.06 -13.15 8.36
CA PRO A 188 -3.35 -14.52 8.77
C PRO A 188 -3.87 -15.35 7.60
N PHE A 189 -4.68 -14.78 6.70
CA PHE A 189 -5.12 -15.45 5.49
C PHE A 189 -3.94 -15.92 4.62
N SER A 190 -2.98 -15.03 4.34
CA SER A 190 -1.82 -15.34 3.49
C SER A 190 -0.89 -16.36 4.15
N LEU A 191 -0.67 -16.25 5.46
CA LEU A 191 0.14 -17.18 6.23
C LEU A 191 -0.45 -18.58 6.18
N ILE A 192 -1.72 -18.75 6.55
CA ILE A 192 -2.40 -20.05 6.55
C ILE A 192 -2.44 -20.63 5.13
N THR A 193 -2.82 -19.84 4.13
CA THR A 193 -2.90 -20.31 2.74
C THR A 193 -1.53 -20.78 2.24
N SER A 194 -0.45 -20.06 2.55
CA SER A 194 0.91 -20.47 2.17
C SER A 194 1.33 -21.79 2.83
N MET A 195 0.94 -22.02 4.09
CA MET A 195 1.19 -23.26 4.82
C MET A 195 0.38 -24.43 4.26
N ILE A 196 -0.89 -24.21 3.87
CA ILE A 196 -1.72 -25.21 3.21
C ILE A 196 -1.10 -25.66 1.88
N LEU A 197 -0.67 -24.71 1.05
CA LEU A 197 -0.08 -24.97 -0.27
C LEU A 197 1.22 -25.77 -0.19
N THR A 198 1.94 -25.69 0.93
CA THR A 198 3.21 -26.40 1.13
C THR A 198 3.11 -27.63 2.01
N GLY A 199 1.95 -27.84 2.68
CA GLY A 199 1.80 -28.90 3.69
C GLY A 199 2.63 -28.71 4.97
N THR A 200 3.18 -27.50 5.19
CA THR A 200 4.12 -27.21 6.28
C THR A 200 3.39 -26.63 7.51
N PHE A 201 2.67 -27.48 8.23
CA PHE A 201 2.03 -27.09 9.51
C PHE A 201 2.99 -27.34 10.67
N ARG A 202 3.86 -26.39 10.99
CA ARG A 202 4.75 -26.45 12.15
C ARG A 202 4.22 -25.56 13.29
N ASN A 203 4.45 -25.96 14.54
CA ASN A 203 3.91 -25.26 15.71
C ASN A 203 4.33 -23.77 15.75
N ASN A 204 5.59 -23.45 15.48
CA ASN A 204 6.08 -22.05 15.48
C ASN A 204 5.38 -21.19 14.41
N GLY A 205 5.07 -21.76 13.23
CA GLY A 205 4.31 -21.04 12.20
C GLY A 205 2.87 -20.78 12.63
N LEU A 206 2.21 -21.76 13.27
CA LEU A 206 0.85 -21.59 13.81
C LEU A 206 0.81 -20.59 14.96
N ASP A 207 1.83 -20.58 15.84
CA ASP A 207 1.92 -19.61 16.93
C ASP A 207 2.16 -18.19 16.37
N PHE A 208 2.94 -18.05 15.31
CA PHE A 208 3.11 -16.77 14.62
C PHE A 208 1.79 -16.25 14.03
N VAL A 209 0.99 -17.13 13.40
CA VAL A 209 -0.35 -16.76 12.89
C VAL A 209 -1.28 -16.29 14.02
N ARG A 210 -1.20 -16.92 15.21
CA ARG A 210 -2.04 -16.54 16.36
C ARG A 210 -1.69 -15.17 16.94
N THR A 211 -0.48 -14.70 16.71
CA THR A 211 0.04 -13.43 17.26
C THR A 211 -0.02 -12.27 16.25
N THR A 212 -0.36 -12.54 14.99
CA THR A 212 -0.55 -11.53 13.93
C THR A 212 -2.01 -11.19 13.72
#